data_0d6a7805b93227b54b466737b5b3ce5b
#
_entry.id   0d6a7805b93227b54b466737b5b3ce5b
#
_cell.length_a   1.000
_cell.length_b   1.000
_cell.length_c   1.000
_cell.angle_alpha   90.00
_cell.angle_beta   90.00
_cell.angle_gamma   90.00
#
_symmetry.space_group_name_H-M   'P 1'
#
loop_
_entity.id
_entity.type
_entity.pdbx_description
1 polymer ?
#
loop_
_entity_poly.entity_id
_entity_poly.type
_entity_poly.pdbx_seq_one_letter_code
_entity_poly.pdbx_strand_id
1 'polypeptide(L)'
;MSIITESKTRQVQTLNELSKRKVVEHNSLITSIAKMDKTPLKMFELAVSLIDTENPPEDQTVYLSKQELFAFFKVDDSNKHSRFKEAIEKMQKQAFFQIKIVQDKGFDFESIVPIPYVKWSDYHDEVTIQFSDKIMPYLINLKTNFTQHALSDISELNSKYSVILYRWLSMNYNQYEHYNFKGGRRQEQVESYRNPVISMRELREMTDTVNEYKNMTDFTKWVLKKSISEINEQTTFNVTYDKVKKGRSIESVSFHITKKPVADDTSYKLDDLAYIDGKIRQEEREKDLVYEAMKSPYTKLLMEHFLLSYIDLTDTAILSGLQKNVYPLYDELKELRGLNGVKEHLAYIRDKQDDYSKKNIAKYLKKSIEQYLPIVKRQDIDHG
;
A
#
# COMPACT_ATOMS: atom_id res chain seq x y z
N MET A 1 -31.35 -15.48 -32.19
CA MET A 1 -29.88 -15.32 -32.01
C MET A 1 -29.44 -13.91 -31.57
N SER A 2 -30.21 -12.84 -31.84
CA SER A 2 -29.80 -11.44 -31.52
C SER A 2 -29.80 -11.07 -30.00
N ILE A 3 -30.81 -11.51 -29.25
CA ILE A 3 -30.99 -11.10 -27.83
C ILE A 3 -29.86 -11.63 -26.91
N ILE A 4 -29.39 -12.85 -27.16
CA ILE A 4 -28.29 -13.45 -26.36
C ILE A 4 -26.96 -12.73 -26.64
N THR A 5 -26.76 -12.25 -27.86
CA THR A 5 -25.54 -11.53 -28.26
C THR A 5 -25.50 -10.12 -27.65
N GLU A 6 -26.63 -9.40 -27.64
CA GLU A 6 -26.75 -8.07 -27.00
C GLU A 6 -26.59 -8.14 -25.50
N SER A 7 -27.17 -9.14 -24.82
CA SER A 7 -27.01 -9.35 -23.40
C SER A 7 -25.54 -9.61 -23.00
N LYS A 8 -24.85 -10.46 -23.78
CA LYS A 8 -23.41 -10.72 -23.55
C LYS A 8 -22.54 -9.49 -23.79
N THR A 9 -22.82 -8.71 -24.82
CA THR A 9 -22.09 -7.48 -25.15
C THR A 9 -22.27 -6.45 -24.05
N ARG A 10 -23.48 -6.24 -23.54
CA ARG A 10 -23.75 -5.35 -22.39
C ARG A 10 -23.05 -5.83 -21.12
N GLN A 11 -23.05 -7.14 -20.86
CA GLN A 11 -22.35 -7.70 -19.69
C GLN A 11 -20.85 -7.48 -19.75
N VAL A 12 -20.23 -7.62 -20.92
CA VAL A 12 -18.80 -7.33 -21.13
C VAL A 12 -18.49 -5.84 -20.94
N GLN A 13 -19.34 -4.94 -21.45
CA GLN A 13 -19.17 -3.49 -21.23
C GLN A 13 -19.26 -3.13 -19.75
N THR A 14 -20.25 -3.67 -19.03
CA THR A 14 -20.42 -3.44 -17.58
C THR A 14 -19.22 -3.94 -16.78
N LEU A 15 -18.66 -5.11 -17.11
CA LEU A 15 -17.46 -5.63 -16.48
C LEU A 15 -16.23 -4.76 -16.75
N ASN A 16 -16.08 -4.23 -17.96
CA ASN A 16 -15.00 -3.31 -18.31
C ASN A 16 -15.12 -1.97 -17.56
N GLU A 17 -16.32 -1.47 -17.33
CA GLU A 17 -16.56 -0.29 -16.52
C GLU A 17 -16.26 -0.54 -15.04
N LEU A 18 -16.72 -1.66 -14.49
CA LEU A 18 -16.43 -2.07 -13.12
C LEU A 18 -14.93 -2.26 -12.87
N SER A 19 -14.19 -2.76 -13.87
CA SER A 19 -12.74 -2.97 -13.77
C SER A 19 -11.94 -1.66 -13.61
N LYS A 20 -12.50 -0.53 -14.05
CA LYS A 20 -11.88 0.80 -13.93
C LYS A 20 -12.20 1.48 -12.60
N ARG A 21 -13.21 1.00 -11.88
CA ARG A 21 -13.62 1.62 -10.60
C ARG A 21 -12.61 1.36 -9.49
N LYS A 22 -12.48 2.36 -8.66
CA LYS A 22 -11.63 2.32 -7.47
C LYS A 22 -12.48 2.53 -6.23
N VAL A 23 -12.07 1.92 -5.15
CA VAL A 23 -12.61 2.17 -3.81
C VAL A 23 -11.64 3.11 -3.11
N VAL A 24 -12.16 4.19 -2.53
CA VAL A 24 -11.37 5.16 -1.76
C VAL A 24 -11.97 5.24 -0.35
N GLU A 25 -11.15 4.98 0.65
CA GLU A 25 -11.61 4.97 2.03
C GLU A 25 -10.50 5.41 3.01
N HIS A 26 -10.90 5.95 4.16
CA HIS A 26 -9.97 6.35 5.20
C HIS A 26 -9.31 5.13 5.85
N ASN A 27 -8.04 5.23 6.19
CA ASN A 27 -7.26 4.13 6.76
C ASN A 27 -7.84 3.60 8.09
N SER A 28 -8.49 4.44 8.89
CA SER A 28 -9.16 4.00 10.10
C SER A 28 -10.33 3.04 9.84
N LEU A 29 -10.98 3.15 8.69
CA LEU A 29 -12.03 2.21 8.29
C LEU A 29 -11.43 0.86 7.88
N ILE A 30 -10.30 0.87 7.19
CA ILE A 30 -9.58 -0.35 6.79
C ILE A 30 -9.09 -1.13 8.01
N THR A 31 -8.58 -0.44 9.02
CA THR A 31 -8.08 -1.07 10.26
C THR A 31 -9.18 -1.39 11.28
N SER A 32 -10.42 -0.96 11.01
CA SER A 32 -11.56 -1.25 11.87
C SER A 32 -11.99 -2.71 11.81
N ILE A 33 -12.73 -3.15 12.81
CA ILE A 33 -13.34 -4.49 12.81
C ILE A 33 -14.59 -4.44 11.93
N ALA A 34 -14.55 -5.11 10.79
CA ALA A 34 -15.72 -5.27 9.92
C ALA A 34 -16.49 -6.54 10.33
N LYS A 35 -17.54 -6.37 11.11
CA LYS A 35 -18.41 -7.49 11.52
C LYS A 35 -19.41 -7.84 10.41
N MET A 36 -18.89 -8.24 9.27
CA MET A 36 -19.64 -8.59 8.09
C MET A 36 -19.18 -9.91 7.51
N ASP A 37 -20.11 -10.65 6.92
CA ASP A 37 -19.79 -11.75 6.04
C ASP A 37 -19.23 -11.24 4.70
N LYS A 38 -18.69 -12.15 3.88
CA LYS A 38 -18.07 -11.83 2.58
C LYS A 38 -18.99 -10.98 1.69
N THR A 39 -20.24 -11.41 1.49
CA THR A 39 -21.15 -10.74 0.55
C THR A 39 -21.52 -9.33 1.00
N PRO A 40 -21.94 -9.07 2.25
CA PRO A 40 -22.14 -7.71 2.76
C PRO A 40 -20.89 -6.83 2.64
N LEU A 41 -19.71 -7.36 2.95
CA LEU A 41 -18.46 -6.60 2.84
C LEU A 41 -18.17 -6.19 1.41
N LYS A 42 -18.28 -7.12 0.46
CA LYS A 42 -18.11 -6.83 -0.97
C LYS A 42 -19.18 -5.87 -1.52
N MET A 43 -20.41 -5.95 -1.03
CA MET A 43 -21.47 -4.98 -1.39
C MET A 43 -21.15 -3.59 -0.87
N PHE A 44 -20.60 -3.48 0.34
CA PHE A 44 -20.14 -2.20 0.88
C PHE A 44 -19.05 -1.59 -0.02
N GLU A 45 -18.03 -2.36 -0.41
CA GLU A 45 -16.96 -1.90 -1.30
C GLU A 45 -17.50 -1.46 -2.67
N LEU A 46 -18.44 -2.22 -3.23
CA LEU A 46 -19.11 -1.84 -4.48
C LEU A 46 -19.87 -0.52 -4.34
N ALA A 47 -20.63 -0.34 -3.25
CA ALA A 47 -21.35 0.90 -2.99
C ALA A 47 -20.40 2.09 -2.79
N VAL A 48 -19.30 1.93 -2.05
CA VAL A 48 -18.29 2.96 -1.85
C VAL A 48 -17.64 3.37 -3.17
N SER A 49 -17.42 2.44 -4.09
CA SER A 49 -16.85 2.74 -5.42
C SER A 49 -17.72 3.65 -6.29
N LEU A 50 -18.98 3.87 -5.92
CA LEU A 50 -19.93 4.77 -6.60
C LEU A 50 -19.89 6.20 -6.05
N ILE A 51 -19.21 6.42 -4.93
CA ILE A 51 -19.11 7.75 -4.32
C ILE A 51 -18.05 8.55 -5.10
N ASP A 52 -18.50 9.68 -5.67
CA ASP A 52 -17.57 10.71 -6.12
C ASP A 52 -17.02 11.43 -4.88
N THR A 53 -15.74 11.21 -4.59
CA THR A 53 -15.10 11.78 -3.38
C THR A 53 -14.88 13.28 -3.45
N GLU A 54 -14.90 13.88 -4.65
CA GLU A 54 -14.74 15.30 -4.86
C GLU A 54 -16.10 16.03 -4.89
N ASN A 55 -17.14 15.35 -5.43
CA ASN A 55 -18.51 15.87 -5.52
C ASN A 55 -19.49 14.86 -4.91
N PRO A 56 -19.46 14.66 -3.58
CA PRO A 56 -20.30 13.68 -2.94
C PRO A 56 -21.78 14.04 -3.07
N PRO A 57 -22.66 13.02 -3.21
CA PRO A 57 -24.09 13.27 -3.30
C PRO A 57 -24.63 13.93 -2.03
N GLU A 58 -25.45 14.99 -2.18
CA GLU A 58 -25.95 15.79 -1.06
C GLU A 58 -26.75 14.97 -0.04
N ASP A 59 -27.50 13.99 -0.52
CA ASP A 59 -28.32 13.08 0.31
C ASP A 59 -27.61 11.77 0.66
N GLN A 60 -26.29 11.67 0.40
CA GLN A 60 -25.46 10.49 0.65
C GLN A 60 -25.96 9.22 -0.04
N THR A 61 -26.72 9.39 -1.10
CA THR A 61 -27.35 8.30 -1.84
C THR A 61 -26.58 7.98 -3.12
N VAL A 62 -26.33 6.72 -3.35
CA VAL A 62 -25.78 6.21 -4.60
C VAL A 62 -26.76 5.23 -5.26
N TYR A 63 -26.64 5.13 -6.57
CA TYR A 63 -27.52 4.33 -7.39
C TYR A 63 -26.71 3.27 -8.14
N LEU A 64 -27.15 2.04 -8.06
CA LEU A 64 -26.50 0.88 -8.64
C LEU A 64 -27.51 0.12 -9.49
N SER A 65 -27.15 -0.21 -10.72
CA SER A 65 -28.01 -1.11 -11.51
C SER A 65 -27.92 -2.55 -11.01
N LYS A 66 -29.02 -3.28 -11.08
CA LYS A 66 -28.99 -4.72 -10.78
C LYS A 66 -28.04 -5.48 -11.71
N GLN A 67 -27.89 -5.01 -12.94
CA GLN A 67 -26.96 -5.60 -13.89
C GLN A 67 -25.50 -5.47 -13.41
N GLU A 68 -25.09 -4.29 -12.93
CA GLU A 68 -23.77 -4.08 -12.33
C GLU A 68 -23.57 -4.96 -11.10
N LEU A 69 -24.59 -5.04 -10.24
CA LEU A 69 -24.55 -5.87 -9.04
C LEU A 69 -24.33 -7.36 -9.41
N PHE A 70 -25.09 -7.88 -10.36
CA PHE A 70 -24.97 -9.27 -10.80
C PHE A 70 -23.63 -9.54 -11.51
N ALA A 71 -23.15 -8.59 -12.31
CA ALA A 71 -21.85 -8.68 -12.96
C ALA A 71 -20.71 -8.72 -11.91
N PHE A 72 -20.75 -7.85 -10.91
CA PHE A 72 -19.76 -7.80 -9.83
C PHE A 72 -19.69 -9.09 -9.03
N PHE A 73 -20.82 -9.70 -8.73
CA PHE A 73 -20.89 -10.97 -8.00
C PHE A 73 -20.80 -12.21 -8.90
N LYS A 74 -20.74 -12.02 -10.22
CA LYS A 74 -20.69 -13.12 -11.22
C LYS A 74 -21.83 -14.12 -11.05
N VAL A 75 -23.04 -13.62 -10.79
CA VAL A 75 -24.24 -14.44 -10.57
C VAL A 75 -25.12 -14.43 -11.81
N ASP A 76 -25.43 -15.63 -12.31
CA ASP A 76 -26.17 -15.86 -13.57
C ASP A 76 -27.37 -16.78 -13.40
N ASP A 77 -27.70 -17.15 -12.16
CA ASP A 77 -28.81 -18.10 -11.90
C ASP A 77 -30.18 -17.44 -11.79
N SER A 78 -31.23 -18.24 -11.86
CA SER A 78 -32.64 -17.79 -11.79
C SER A 78 -33.00 -17.23 -10.41
N ASN A 79 -32.23 -17.53 -9.36
CA ASN A 79 -32.49 -17.13 -7.96
C ASN A 79 -31.71 -15.88 -7.55
N LYS A 80 -31.02 -15.22 -8.49
CA LYS A 80 -30.15 -14.08 -8.21
C LYS A 80 -30.83 -12.95 -7.43
N HIS A 81 -32.07 -12.61 -7.77
CA HIS A 81 -32.84 -11.56 -7.10
C HIS A 81 -33.09 -11.90 -5.61
N SER A 82 -33.52 -13.11 -5.32
CA SER A 82 -33.78 -13.58 -3.95
C SER A 82 -32.52 -13.61 -3.13
N ARG A 83 -31.42 -14.09 -3.67
CA ARG A 83 -30.11 -14.16 -3.01
C ARG A 83 -29.57 -12.77 -2.67
N PHE A 84 -29.74 -11.80 -3.57
CA PHE A 84 -29.30 -10.43 -3.30
C PHE A 84 -30.17 -9.71 -2.29
N LYS A 85 -31.50 -9.93 -2.34
CA LYS A 85 -32.39 -9.43 -1.28
C LYS A 85 -31.97 -9.95 0.08
N GLU A 86 -31.70 -11.23 0.23
CA GLU A 86 -31.21 -11.84 1.47
C GLU A 86 -29.83 -11.24 1.88
N ALA A 87 -28.93 -11.01 0.92
CA ALA A 87 -27.63 -10.41 1.18
C ALA A 87 -27.74 -8.96 1.69
N ILE A 88 -28.66 -8.17 1.10
CA ILE A 88 -28.97 -6.80 1.58
C ILE A 88 -29.54 -6.82 2.98
N GLU A 89 -30.48 -7.70 3.27
CA GLU A 89 -31.04 -7.84 4.61
C GLU A 89 -29.99 -8.25 5.64
N LYS A 90 -29.08 -9.16 5.27
CA LYS A 90 -27.93 -9.53 6.10
C LYS A 90 -26.97 -8.36 6.31
N MET A 91 -26.70 -7.59 5.25
CA MET A 91 -25.84 -6.39 5.34
C MET A 91 -26.40 -5.39 6.35
N GLN A 92 -27.68 -5.08 6.30
CA GLN A 92 -28.33 -4.15 7.23
C GLN A 92 -28.32 -4.64 8.67
N LYS A 93 -28.39 -5.96 8.90
CA LYS A 93 -28.38 -6.56 10.24
C LYS A 93 -26.97 -6.74 10.82
N GLN A 94 -25.96 -6.93 9.98
CA GLN A 94 -24.61 -7.30 10.38
C GLN A 94 -23.56 -6.23 10.07
N ALA A 95 -23.90 -5.25 9.21
CA ALA A 95 -22.95 -4.29 8.69
C ALA A 95 -22.69 -3.18 9.69
N PHE A 96 -21.76 -3.40 10.60
CA PHE A 96 -21.23 -2.34 11.41
C PHE A 96 -19.70 -2.40 11.45
N PHE A 97 -19.10 -1.22 11.41
CA PHE A 97 -17.70 -1.01 11.65
C PHE A 97 -17.47 -0.59 13.09
N GLN A 98 -16.48 -1.19 13.73
CA GLN A 98 -16.02 -0.80 15.05
C GLN A 98 -14.68 -0.11 14.93
N ILE A 99 -14.69 1.20 15.07
CA ILE A 99 -13.50 2.05 14.96
C ILE A 99 -13.05 2.40 16.38
N LYS A 100 -11.77 2.15 16.65
CA LYS A 100 -11.13 2.52 17.90
C LYS A 100 -10.13 3.64 17.65
N ILE A 101 -10.38 4.79 18.20
CA ILE A 101 -9.50 5.96 18.14
C ILE A 101 -8.73 6.04 19.45
N VAL A 102 -7.43 5.77 19.42
CA VAL A 102 -6.57 5.85 20.60
C VAL A 102 -6.23 7.31 20.88
N GLN A 103 -6.45 7.77 22.10
CA GLN A 103 -6.11 9.08 22.60
C GLN A 103 -5.04 8.98 23.70
N ASP A 104 -4.49 10.12 24.14
CA ASP A 104 -3.44 10.17 25.18
C ASP A 104 -3.88 9.51 26.49
N LYS A 105 -5.15 9.61 26.85
CA LYS A 105 -5.75 8.97 28.04
C LYS A 105 -6.99 8.21 27.63
N GLY A 106 -6.80 6.95 27.19
CA GLY A 106 -7.91 6.07 26.86
C GLY A 106 -8.14 5.92 25.35
N PHE A 107 -9.36 5.65 24.97
CA PHE A 107 -9.78 5.50 23.57
C PHE A 107 -11.24 5.89 23.41
N ASP A 108 -11.58 6.39 22.25
CA ASP A 108 -12.96 6.51 21.78
C ASP A 108 -13.32 5.26 20.97
N PHE A 109 -14.55 4.83 21.09
CA PHE A 109 -15.07 3.68 20.39
C PHE A 109 -16.34 4.07 19.65
N GLU A 110 -16.32 3.90 18.35
CA GLU A 110 -17.47 4.12 17.47
C GLU A 110 -17.94 2.80 16.88
N SER A 111 -19.25 2.57 16.91
CA SER A 111 -19.88 1.46 16.20
C SER A 111 -20.86 2.02 15.18
N ILE A 112 -20.54 1.87 13.90
CA ILE A 112 -21.21 2.53 12.80
C ILE A 112 -21.93 1.49 11.94
N VAL A 113 -23.24 1.70 11.71
CA VAL A 113 -23.98 1.04 10.63
C VAL A 113 -23.79 1.88 9.36
N PRO A 114 -23.03 1.40 8.37
CA PRO A 114 -22.64 2.24 7.23
C PRO A 114 -23.79 2.52 6.27
N ILE A 115 -24.71 1.57 6.07
CA ILE A 115 -25.81 1.63 5.12
C ILE A 115 -27.15 1.36 5.84
N PRO A 116 -27.81 2.39 6.36
CA PRO A 116 -29.08 2.25 7.06
C PRO A 116 -30.27 2.02 6.13
N TYR A 117 -30.16 2.43 4.86
CA TYR A 117 -31.28 2.35 3.92
C TYR A 117 -30.85 1.79 2.57
N VAL A 118 -31.60 0.80 2.10
CA VAL A 118 -31.51 0.25 0.75
C VAL A 118 -32.92 0.08 0.20
N LYS A 119 -33.15 0.59 -0.99
CA LYS A 119 -34.40 0.38 -1.73
C LYS A 119 -34.16 -0.55 -2.91
N TRP A 120 -34.92 -1.61 -2.96
CA TRP A 120 -34.92 -2.61 -4.01
C TRP A 120 -36.35 -2.76 -4.55
N SER A 121 -36.50 -2.76 -5.86
CA SER A 121 -37.80 -2.95 -6.51
C SER A 121 -37.69 -3.98 -7.61
N ASP A 122 -38.62 -4.89 -7.72
CA ASP A 122 -38.66 -5.88 -8.80
C ASP A 122 -39.03 -5.24 -10.14
N TYR A 123 -39.63 -4.06 -10.08
CA TYR A 123 -40.13 -3.33 -11.26
C TYR A 123 -39.08 -2.44 -11.93
N HIS A 124 -38.02 -2.09 -11.22
CA HIS A 124 -36.97 -1.21 -11.71
C HIS A 124 -35.61 -1.90 -11.64
N ASP A 125 -34.72 -1.56 -12.57
CA ASP A 125 -33.34 -2.10 -12.58
C ASP A 125 -32.41 -1.41 -11.56
N GLU A 126 -32.90 -0.40 -10.85
CA GLU A 126 -32.12 0.40 -9.93
C GLU A 126 -32.23 -0.07 -8.48
N VAL A 127 -31.08 -0.11 -7.81
CA VAL A 127 -30.95 -0.28 -6.37
C VAL A 127 -30.45 1.04 -5.79
N THR A 128 -31.21 1.61 -4.86
CA THR A 128 -30.85 2.83 -4.14
C THR A 128 -30.14 2.46 -2.83
N ILE A 129 -28.99 3.02 -2.57
CA ILE A 129 -28.20 2.79 -1.34
C ILE A 129 -27.90 4.13 -0.71
N GLN A 130 -28.29 4.32 0.56
CA GLN A 130 -27.99 5.51 1.31
C GLN A 130 -27.01 5.20 2.44
N PHE A 131 -25.94 5.96 2.52
CA PHE A 131 -24.95 5.88 3.58
C PHE A 131 -25.40 6.69 4.81
N SER A 132 -24.93 6.29 5.99
CA SER A 132 -25.14 7.07 7.20
C SER A 132 -24.22 8.28 7.29
N ASP A 133 -24.67 9.35 7.90
CA ASP A 133 -23.84 10.56 8.17
C ASP A 133 -22.53 10.19 8.88
N LYS A 134 -22.56 9.15 9.70
CA LYS A 134 -21.41 8.76 10.52
C LYS A 134 -20.30 8.05 9.74
N ILE A 135 -20.62 7.39 8.62
CA ILE A 135 -19.60 6.74 7.79
C ILE A 135 -19.01 7.71 6.76
N MET A 136 -19.75 8.75 6.36
CA MET A 136 -19.33 9.66 5.29
C MET A 136 -17.98 10.31 5.54
N PRO A 137 -17.59 10.75 6.75
CA PRO A 137 -16.25 11.32 7.00
C PRO A 137 -15.09 10.36 6.69
N TYR A 138 -15.36 9.06 6.62
CA TYR A 138 -14.38 8.04 6.25
C TYR A 138 -14.36 7.72 4.74
N LEU A 139 -15.26 8.31 3.95
CA LEU A 139 -15.44 8.01 2.53
C LEU A 139 -15.26 9.23 1.61
N ILE A 140 -15.43 10.46 2.12
CA ILE A 140 -15.38 11.69 1.32
C ILE A 140 -14.42 12.73 1.91
N ASN A 141 -14.01 13.69 1.08
CA ASN A 141 -13.11 14.78 1.46
C ASN A 141 -11.78 14.30 2.07
N LEU A 142 -11.29 13.16 1.64
CA LEU A 142 -10.11 12.49 2.17
C LEU A 142 -8.83 13.15 1.65
N LYS A 143 -8.28 14.10 2.42
CA LYS A 143 -7.03 14.80 2.06
C LYS A 143 -5.77 14.02 2.48
N THR A 144 -5.86 13.25 3.55
CA THR A 144 -4.75 12.46 4.13
C THR A 144 -5.28 11.16 4.72
N ASN A 145 -4.38 10.21 4.97
CA ASN A 145 -4.70 8.93 5.63
C ASN A 145 -5.79 8.11 4.93
N PHE A 146 -5.79 8.12 3.61
CA PHE A 146 -6.72 7.32 2.82
C PHE A 146 -5.97 6.31 1.94
N THR A 147 -6.69 5.32 1.53
CA THR A 147 -6.23 4.26 0.64
C THR A 147 -7.16 4.15 -0.56
N GLN A 148 -6.56 3.90 -1.70
CA GLN A 148 -7.26 3.61 -2.93
C GLN A 148 -6.87 2.22 -3.44
N HIS A 149 -7.87 1.40 -3.79
CA HIS A 149 -7.63 0.09 -4.37
C HIS A 149 -8.63 -0.24 -5.48
N ALA A 150 -8.30 -1.21 -6.33
CA ALA A 150 -9.14 -1.59 -7.45
C ALA A 150 -10.36 -2.40 -6.97
N LEU A 151 -11.56 -2.00 -7.41
CA LEU A 151 -12.78 -2.75 -7.14
C LEU A 151 -12.75 -4.15 -7.80
N SER A 152 -12.10 -4.28 -8.96
CA SER A 152 -11.91 -5.55 -9.65
C SER A 152 -11.23 -6.60 -8.77
N ASP A 153 -10.19 -6.22 -8.03
CA ASP A 153 -9.49 -7.14 -7.13
C ASP A 153 -10.44 -7.64 -6.03
N ILE A 154 -11.25 -6.76 -5.45
CA ILE A 154 -12.28 -7.15 -4.47
C ILE A 154 -13.29 -8.13 -5.08
N SER A 155 -13.69 -7.92 -6.34
CA SER A 155 -14.67 -8.79 -7.02
C SER A 155 -14.20 -10.23 -7.16
N GLU A 156 -12.90 -10.45 -7.30
CA GLU A 156 -12.29 -11.78 -7.47
C GLU A 156 -12.12 -12.56 -6.14
N LEU A 157 -12.05 -11.85 -5.00
CA LEU A 157 -11.83 -12.48 -3.71
C LEU A 157 -13.09 -13.20 -3.18
N ASN A 158 -12.93 -14.45 -2.73
CA ASN A 158 -14.01 -15.32 -2.30
C ASN A 158 -14.08 -15.58 -0.79
N SER A 159 -13.15 -15.04 -0.01
CA SER A 159 -13.13 -15.14 1.45
C SER A 159 -13.26 -13.75 2.09
N LYS A 160 -14.02 -13.61 3.20
CA LYS A 160 -14.03 -12.37 3.99
C LYS A 160 -12.63 -11.98 4.46
N TYR A 161 -11.83 -12.98 4.82
CA TYR A 161 -10.47 -12.76 5.29
C TYR A 161 -9.54 -12.26 4.17
N SER A 162 -9.73 -12.76 2.96
CA SER A 162 -9.00 -12.28 1.78
C SER A 162 -9.31 -10.82 1.48
N VAL A 163 -10.59 -10.42 1.56
CA VAL A 163 -11.00 -9.02 1.37
C VAL A 163 -10.39 -8.13 2.46
N ILE A 164 -10.51 -8.52 3.73
CA ILE A 164 -9.98 -7.74 4.86
C ILE A 164 -8.46 -7.60 4.75
N LEU A 165 -7.75 -8.69 4.51
CA LEU A 165 -6.29 -8.66 4.37
C LEU A 165 -5.85 -7.88 3.12
N TYR A 166 -6.54 -8.02 2.00
CA TYR A 166 -6.24 -7.27 0.79
C TYR A 166 -6.36 -5.76 1.01
N ARG A 167 -7.43 -5.28 1.66
CA ARG A 167 -7.61 -3.86 2.02
C ARG A 167 -6.45 -3.36 2.90
N TRP A 168 -6.10 -4.12 3.93
CA TRP A 168 -5.01 -3.76 4.83
C TRP A 168 -3.63 -3.78 4.15
N LEU A 169 -3.36 -4.76 3.30
CA LEU A 169 -2.13 -4.83 2.50
C LEU A 169 -2.07 -3.69 1.49
N SER A 170 -3.20 -3.35 0.85
CA SER A 170 -3.31 -2.21 -0.06
C SER A 170 -3.03 -0.89 0.66
N MET A 171 -3.54 -0.70 1.87
CA MET A 171 -3.26 0.46 2.70
C MET A 171 -1.76 0.62 2.95
N ASN A 172 -1.10 -0.44 3.36
CA ASN A 172 0.34 -0.41 3.62
C ASN A 172 1.14 -0.17 2.32
N TYR A 173 0.77 -0.85 1.24
CA TYR A 173 1.48 -0.68 -0.03
C TYR A 173 1.28 0.70 -0.66
N ASN A 174 0.09 1.30 -0.54
CA ASN A 174 -0.16 2.67 -0.98
C ASN A 174 0.70 3.69 -0.19
N GLN A 175 0.89 3.47 1.11
CA GLN A 175 1.81 4.29 1.91
C GLN A 175 3.26 4.11 1.44
N TYR A 176 3.68 2.87 1.11
CA TYR A 176 4.98 2.63 0.51
C TYR A 176 5.15 3.40 -0.80
N GLU A 177 4.22 3.27 -1.74
CA GLU A 177 4.28 3.98 -3.02
C GLU A 177 4.31 5.50 -2.80
N HIS A 178 3.43 6.02 -1.95
CA HIS A 178 3.34 7.46 -1.67
C HIS A 178 4.66 8.02 -1.10
N TYR A 179 5.22 7.42 -0.05
CA TYR A 179 6.43 7.95 0.58
C TYR A 179 7.72 7.61 -0.18
N ASN A 180 7.76 6.50 -0.89
CA ASN A 180 8.85 6.20 -1.81
C ASN A 180 8.96 7.26 -2.91
N PHE A 181 7.84 7.81 -3.30
CA PHE A 181 7.67 8.80 -4.34
C PHE A 181 7.86 10.24 -3.82
N LYS A 182 7.09 10.63 -2.80
CA LYS A 182 7.10 11.98 -2.23
C LYS A 182 8.38 12.30 -1.45
N GLY A 183 9.06 11.28 -0.94
CA GLY A 183 10.17 11.46 0.00
C GLY A 183 9.70 11.96 1.37
N GLY A 184 10.61 12.51 2.17
CA GLY A 184 10.29 13.08 3.49
C GLY A 184 10.25 12.06 4.63
N ARG A 185 10.59 10.80 4.36
CA ARG A 185 10.76 9.74 5.36
C ARG A 185 12.07 8.99 5.15
N ARG A 186 12.63 8.44 6.24
CA ARG A 186 13.82 7.58 6.16
C ARG A 186 13.51 6.32 5.37
N GLN A 187 14.48 5.80 4.63
CA GLN A 187 14.31 4.61 3.77
C GLN A 187 13.76 3.40 4.54
N GLU A 188 14.24 3.19 5.77
CA GLU A 188 13.77 2.10 6.64
C GLU A 188 12.27 2.21 6.97
N GLN A 189 11.78 3.44 7.18
CA GLN A 189 10.36 3.69 7.41
C GLN A 189 9.53 3.45 6.14
N VAL A 190 10.07 3.84 4.98
CA VAL A 190 9.39 3.57 3.69
C VAL A 190 9.33 2.07 3.43
N GLU A 191 10.43 1.36 3.63
CA GLU A 191 10.47 -0.10 3.47
C GLU A 191 9.54 -0.84 4.45
N SER A 192 9.33 -0.31 5.65
CA SER A 192 8.42 -0.92 6.62
C SER A 192 6.96 -0.95 6.13
N TYR A 193 6.56 -0.03 5.24
CA TYR A 193 5.22 -0.05 4.69
C TYR A 193 4.97 -1.19 3.71
N ARG A 194 5.94 -1.62 2.92
CA ARG A 194 5.79 -2.81 2.09
C ARG A 194 6.15 -4.11 2.82
N ASN A 195 6.71 -3.99 4.03
CA ASN A 195 7.02 -5.11 4.92
C ASN A 195 6.31 -4.92 6.27
N PRO A 196 4.97 -4.76 6.29
CA PRO A 196 4.26 -4.44 7.51
C PRO A 196 4.24 -5.62 8.48
N VAL A 197 4.36 -5.29 9.75
CA VAL A 197 4.26 -6.26 10.86
C VAL A 197 3.00 -5.95 11.65
N ILE A 198 2.19 -6.97 11.90
CA ILE A 198 0.97 -6.87 12.71
C ILE A 198 1.02 -7.89 13.85
N SER A 199 0.65 -7.47 15.06
CA SER A 199 0.56 -8.39 16.17
C SER A 199 -0.56 -9.42 15.96
N MET A 200 -0.42 -10.62 16.54
CA MET A 200 -1.48 -11.64 16.46
C MET A 200 -2.80 -11.18 17.08
N ARG A 201 -2.73 -10.30 18.06
CA ARG A 201 -3.92 -9.71 18.68
C ARG A 201 -4.65 -8.80 17.70
N GLU A 202 -3.96 -7.83 17.13
CA GLU A 202 -4.53 -6.89 16.16
C GLU A 202 -5.04 -7.61 14.91
N LEU A 203 -4.29 -8.61 14.42
CA LEU A 203 -4.70 -9.40 13.26
C LEU A 203 -6.00 -10.17 13.53
N ARG A 204 -6.16 -10.74 14.73
CA ARG A 204 -7.40 -11.42 15.14
C ARG A 204 -8.55 -10.43 15.34
N GLU A 205 -8.29 -9.27 15.90
CA GLU A 205 -9.28 -8.19 16.06
C GLU A 205 -9.77 -7.74 14.68
N MET A 206 -8.86 -7.40 13.78
CA MET A 206 -9.17 -6.93 12.41
C MET A 206 -9.94 -7.98 11.59
N THR A 207 -9.61 -9.25 11.73
CA THR A 207 -10.28 -10.34 11.00
C THR A 207 -11.54 -10.86 11.71
N ASP A 208 -11.93 -10.27 12.83
CA ASP A 208 -13.04 -10.72 13.69
C ASP A 208 -12.93 -12.21 14.05
N THR A 209 -11.71 -12.64 14.44
CA THR A 209 -11.41 -14.05 14.79
C THR A 209 -10.89 -14.23 16.22
N VAL A 210 -11.14 -13.26 17.10
CA VAL A 210 -10.73 -13.34 18.52
C VAL A 210 -11.27 -14.59 19.19
N ASN A 211 -12.52 -14.95 18.87
CA ASN A 211 -13.21 -16.12 19.41
C ASN A 211 -13.21 -17.33 18.46
N GLU A 212 -12.68 -17.18 17.25
CA GLU A 212 -12.62 -18.21 16.23
C GLU A 212 -11.16 -18.71 16.04
N TYR A 213 -11.00 -19.89 15.47
CA TYR A 213 -9.67 -20.46 15.16
C TYR A 213 -8.68 -20.34 16.32
N LYS A 214 -9.08 -20.73 17.53
CA LYS A 214 -8.24 -20.65 18.74
C LYS A 214 -6.88 -21.33 18.54
N ASN A 215 -6.87 -22.45 17.80
CA ASN A 215 -5.65 -23.12 17.41
C ASN A 215 -4.93 -22.34 16.30
N MET A 216 -3.63 -22.12 16.48
CA MET A 216 -2.79 -21.41 15.53
C MET A 216 -2.65 -22.13 14.17
N THR A 217 -2.76 -23.45 14.16
CA THR A 217 -2.74 -24.24 12.93
C THR A 217 -3.95 -23.92 12.05
N ASP A 218 -5.14 -23.87 12.66
CA ASP A 218 -6.38 -23.56 11.96
C ASP A 218 -6.42 -22.10 11.51
N PHE A 219 -6.02 -21.17 12.38
CA PHE A 219 -5.86 -19.77 12.01
C PHE A 219 -4.92 -19.60 10.80
N THR A 220 -3.78 -20.26 10.84
CA THR A 220 -2.81 -20.22 9.72
C THR A 220 -3.42 -20.77 8.43
N LYS A 221 -4.13 -21.89 8.53
CA LYS A 221 -4.72 -22.55 7.36
C LYS A 221 -5.82 -21.72 6.72
N TRP A 222 -6.77 -21.24 7.52
CA TRP A 222 -8.01 -20.66 7.02
C TRP A 222 -7.97 -19.13 6.86
N VAL A 223 -7.24 -18.44 7.75
CA VAL A 223 -7.17 -16.98 7.73
C VAL A 223 -5.94 -16.50 6.93
N LEU A 224 -4.75 -17.06 7.18
CA LEU A 224 -3.53 -16.60 6.51
C LEU A 224 -3.30 -17.29 5.16
N LYS A 225 -3.04 -18.61 5.16
CA LYS A 225 -2.57 -19.32 3.98
C LYS A 225 -3.59 -19.24 2.83
N LYS A 226 -4.86 -19.51 3.12
CA LYS A 226 -5.93 -19.46 2.11
C LYS A 226 -6.08 -18.07 1.54
N SER A 227 -6.08 -17.04 2.38
CA SER A 227 -6.26 -15.66 1.94
C SER A 227 -5.07 -15.15 1.14
N ILE A 228 -3.85 -15.43 1.55
CA ILE A 228 -2.65 -15.02 0.82
C ILE A 228 -2.55 -15.75 -0.53
N SER A 229 -2.89 -17.05 -0.59
CA SER A 229 -2.97 -17.77 -1.88
C SER A 229 -3.96 -17.11 -2.82
N GLU A 230 -5.16 -16.78 -2.33
CA GLU A 230 -6.20 -16.14 -3.13
C GLU A 230 -5.79 -14.74 -3.59
N ILE A 231 -5.22 -13.91 -2.71
CA ILE A 231 -4.69 -12.59 -3.06
C ILE A 231 -3.61 -12.72 -4.14
N ASN A 232 -2.68 -13.66 -3.98
CA ASN A 232 -1.63 -13.89 -4.95
C ASN A 232 -2.15 -14.40 -6.31
N GLU A 233 -3.23 -15.14 -6.34
CA GLU A 233 -3.81 -15.67 -7.58
C GLU A 233 -4.67 -14.63 -8.29
N GLN A 234 -5.47 -13.88 -7.55
CA GLN A 234 -6.58 -13.09 -8.09
C GLN A 234 -6.31 -11.58 -8.15
N THR A 235 -5.28 -11.08 -7.50
CA THR A 235 -4.98 -9.64 -7.46
C THR A 235 -3.63 -9.30 -8.08
N THR A 236 -3.34 -8.01 -8.17
CA THR A 236 -2.05 -7.50 -8.65
C THR A 236 -0.91 -7.69 -7.65
N PHE A 237 -1.20 -8.11 -6.43
CA PHE A 237 -0.17 -8.33 -5.41
C PHE A 237 0.45 -9.72 -5.48
N ASN A 238 1.72 -9.76 -5.09
CA ASN A 238 2.43 -10.97 -4.72
C ASN A 238 2.92 -10.79 -3.27
N VAL A 239 2.36 -11.59 -2.36
CA VAL A 239 2.53 -11.45 -0.91
C VAL A 239 3.10 -12.73 -0.33
N THR A 240 4.12 -12.60 0.48
CA THR A 240 4.60 -13.67 1.37
C THR A 240 4.50 -13.22 2.82
N TYR A 241 4.59 -14.13 3.77
CA TYR A 241 4.57 -13.79 5.19
C TYR A 241 5.42 -14.71 6.03
N ASP A 242 5.97 -14.17 7.11
CA ASP A 242 6.72 -14.86 8.14
C ASP A 242 6.06 -14.71 9.51
N LYS A 243 6.16 -15.76 10.33
CA LYS A 243 5.66 -15.75 11.70
C LYS A 243 6.78 -15.37 12.65
N VAL A 244 6.63 -14.25 13.32
CA VAL A 244 7.57 -13.76 14.32
C VAL A 244 7.23 -14.38 15.67
N LYS A 245 8.18 -15.08 16.26
CA LYS A 245 8.03 -15.77 17.53
C LYS A 245 8.63 -14.98 18.69
N LYS A 246 7.98 -15.03 19.85
CA LYS A 246 8.54 -14.64 21.14
C LYS A 246 8.46 -15.84 22.08
N GLY A 247 9.61 -16.45 22.34
CA GLY A 247 9.67 -17.73 23.02
C GLY A 247 8.98 -18.85 22.22
N ARG A 248 7.99 -19.51 22.81
CA ARG A 248 7.22 -20.61 22.18
C ARG A 248 5.98 -20.11 21.41
N SER A 249 5.59 -18.86 21.58
CA SER A 249 4.37 -18.30 21.01
C SER A 249 4.66 -17.47 19.77
N ILE A 250 3.74 -17.43 18.81
CA ILE A 250 3.76 -16.51 17.69
C ILE A 250 3.21 -15.19 18.19
N GLU A 251 4.02 -14.12 18.16
CA GLU A 251 3.66 -12.79 18.63
C GLU A 251 3.07 -11.92 17.52
N SER A 252 3.62 -12.04 16.32
CA SER A 252 3.22 -11.22 15.18
C SER A 252 3.43 -11.95 13.86
N VAL A 253 2.91 -11.36 12.80
CA VAL A 253 3.11 -11.79 11.41
C VAL A 253 3.74 -10.62 10.64
N SER A 254 4.84 -10.88 9.95
CA SER A 254 5.48 -9.95 9.03
C SER A 254 5.05 -10.31 7.61
N PHE A 255 4.53 -9.35 6.87
CA PHE A 255 4.16 -9.53 5.48
C PHE A 255 5.19 -8.87 4.56
N HIS A 256 5.33 -9.39 3.34
CA HIS A 256 6.20 -8.84 2.31
C HIS A 256 5.38 -8.68 1.04
N ILE A 257 5.15 -7.43 0.63
CA ILE A 257 4.26 -7.08 -0.47
C ILE A 257 5.08 -6.63 -1.67
N THR A 258 4.80 -7.22 -2.82
CA THR A 258 5.28 -6.76 -4.12
C THR A 258 4.12 -6.72 -5.10
N LYS A 259 4.19 -5.86 -6.12
CA LYS A 259 3.25 -5.92 -7.24
C LYS A 259 3.79 -6.85 -8.32
N LYS A 260 2.89 -7.62 -8.91
CA LYS A 260 3.18 -8.36 -10.13
C LYS A 260 3.47 -7.36 -11.25
N PRO A 261 4.41 -7.64 -12.15
CA PRO A 261 4.55 -6.85 -13.36
C PRO A 261 3.25 -6.96 -14.15
N VAL A 262 2.48 -5.89 -14.19
CA VAL A 262 1.34 -5.77 -15.10
C VAL A 262 1.95 -5.40 -16.45
N ALA A 263 1.60 -6.11 -17.51
CA ALA A 263 1.89 -5.66 -18.86
C ALA A 263 1.36 -4.22 -18.96
N ASP A 264 2.19 -3.29 -19.41
CA ASP A 264 2.12 -1.82 -19.30
C ASP A 264 0.74 -1.16 -19.59
N ASP A 265 -0.31 -1.49 -18.88
CA ASP A 265 -1.49 -0.66 -18.85
C ASP A 265 -1.43 0.30 -17.64
N THR A 266 -0.57 1.30 -17.77
CA THR A 266 -0.51 2.44 -16.84
C THR A 266 -1.53 3.52 -17.20
N SER A 267 -2.44 3.27 -18.15
CA SER A 267 -3.37 4.26 -18.67
C SER A 267 -4.24 4.89 -17.56
N TYR A 268 -4.65 4.11 -16.56
CA TYR A 268 -5.42 4.63 -15.40
C TYR A 268 -4.61 5.54 -14.46
N LYS A 269 -3.28 5.39 -14.44
CA LYS A 269 -2.38 6.25 -13.64
C LYS A 269 -2.08 7.57 -14.33
N LEU A 270 -2.20 7.60 -15.65
CA LEU A 270 -1.98 8.81 -16.43
C LEU A 270 -3.09 9.86 -16.24
N ASP A 271 -4.27 9.44 -15.82
CA ASP A 271 -5.41 10.32 -15.54
C ASP A 271 -5.42 10.85 -14.09
N ASP A 272 -4.53 10.34 -13.22
CA ASP A 272 -4.37 10.81 -11.85
C ASP A 272 -3.36 11.97 -11.82
N LEU A 273 -3.87 13.21 -11.78
CA LEU A 273 -3.05 14.45 -11.73
C LEU A 273 -2.05 14.44 -10.56
N ALA A 274 -2.43 13.87 -9.41
CA ALA A 274 -1.53 13.75 -8.26
C ALA A 274 -0.40 12.75 -8.51
N TYR A 275 -0.66 11.67 -9.24
CA TYR A 275 0.37 10.70 -9.66
C TYR A 275 1.33 11.32 -10.67
N ILE A 276 0.81 12.05 -11.68
CA ILE A 276 1.62 12.74 -12.69
C ILE A 276 2.50 13.80 -12.05
N ASP A 277 1.92 14.66 -11.20
CA ASP A 277 2.63 15.72 -10.49
C ASP A 277 3.71 15.15 -9.56
N GLY A 278 3.39 14.07 -8.87
CA GLY A 278 4.34 13.33 -8.08
C GLY A 278 5.48 12.73 -8.90
N LYS A 279 5.20 12.14 -10.06
CA LYS A 279 6.22 11.57 -10.96
C LYS A 279 7.14 12.66 -11.52
N ILE A 280 6.57 13.79 -11.93
CA ILE A 280 7.34 14.95 -12.40
C ILE A 280 8.27 15.45 -11.29
N ARG A 281 7.77 15.63 -10.06
CA ARG A 281 8.59 16.05 -8.91
C ARG A 281 9.68 15.05 -8.55
N GLN A 282 9.48 13.76 -8.76
CA GLN A 282 10.51 12.75 -8.55
C GLN A 282 11.61 12.86 -9.59
N GLU A 283 11.22 12.96 -10.87
CA GLU A 283 12.17 13.13 -11.97
C GLU A 283 12.98 14.44 -11.83
N GLU A 284 12.33 15.52 -11.41
CA GLU A 284 13.01 16.79 -11.11
C GLU A 284 14.00 16.62 -9.95
N ARG A 285 13.60 16.01 -8.85
CA ARG A 285 14.52 15.74 -7.72
C ARG A 285 15.69 14.85 -8.08
N GLU A 286 15.47 13.82 -8.90
CA GLU A 286 16.56 12.97 -9.39
C GLU A 286 17.52 13.75 -10.27
N LYS A 287 17.02 14.63 -11.13
CA LYS A 287 17.84 15.54 -11.95
C LYS A 287 18.64 16.51 -11.07
N ASP A 288 18.01 17.08 -10.04
CA ASP A 288 18.69 17.97 -9.10
C ASP A 288 19.78 17.24 -8.34
N LEU A 289 19.50 16.03 -7.84
CA LEU A 289 20.51 15.20 -7.15
C LEU A 289 21.69 14.85 -8.08
N VAL A 290 21.42 14.51 -9.33
CA VAL A 290 22.47 14.23 -10.32
C VAL A 290 23.30 15.49 -10.61
N TYR A 291 22.65 16.62 -10.77
CA TYR A 291 23.33 17.90 -11.00
C TYR A 291 24.20 18.33 -9.82
N GLU A 292 23.70 18.21 -8.60
CA GLU A 292 24.46 18.46 -7.39
C GLU A 292 25.62 17.48 -7.22
N ALA A 293 25.39 16.19 -7.51
CA ALA A 293 26.44 15.18 -7.49
C ALA A 293 27.58 15.51 -8.46
N MET A 294 27.25 15.92 -9.68
CA MET A 294 28.24 16.29 -10.68
C MET A 294 29.10 17.48 -10.27
N LYS A 295 28.55 18.43 -9.51
CA LYS A 295 29.25 19.61 -8.99
C LYS A 295 29.98 19.34 -7.69
N SER A 296 29.68 18.24 -7.02
CA SER A 296 30.23 17.93 -5.73
C SER A 296 31.75 17.73 -5.78
N PRO A 297 32.52 18.30 -4.85
CA PRO A 297 33.95 18.04 -4.75
C PRO A 297 34.25 16.56 -4.49
N TYR A 298 33.31 15.83 -3.90
CA TYR A 298 33.46 14.40 -3.62
C TYR A 298 33.43 13.57 -4.88
N THR A 299 32.64 13.92 -5.87
CA THR A 299 32.66 13.24 -7.19
C THR A 299 34.04 13.33 -7.82
N LYS A 300 34.67 14.52 -7.78
CA LYS A 300 36.03 14.71 -8.28
C LYS A 300 37.03 13.85 -7.50
N LEU A 301 36.96 13.84 -6.17
CA LEU A 301 37.81 13.00 -5.33
C LEU A 301 37.63 11.51 -5.62
N LEU A 302 36.39 11.04 -5.82
CA LEU A 302 36.12 9.65 -6.19
C LEU A 302 36.77 9.26 -7.52
N MET A 303 36.77 10.17 -8.48
CA MET A 303 37.45 9.96 -9.77
C MET A 303 38.99 9.96 -9.59
N GLU A 304 39.54 10.89 -8.83
CA GLU A 304 40.97 10.99 -8.53
C GLU A 304 41.50 9.71 -7.81
N HIS A 305 40.65 9.07 -7.03
CA HIS A 305 40.95 7.79 -6.34
C HIS A 305 40.56 6.56 -7.16
N PHE A 306 40.15 6.68 -8.43
CA PHE A 306 39.72 5.60 -9.31
C PHE A 306 38.53 4.77 -8.80
N LEU A 307 37.74 5.34 -7.89
CA LEU A 307 36.53 4.72 -7.33
C LEU A 307 35.30 4.99 -8.20
N LEU A 308 35.35 5.96 -9.08
CA LEU A 308 34.32 6.34 -10.04
C LEU A 308 34.96 6.53 -11.42
N SER A 309 34.36 5.94 -12.45
CA SER A 309 34.80 6.07 -13.83
C SER A 309 33.97 7.11 -14.59
N TYR A 310 34.44 7.54 -15.78
CA TYR A 310 33.65 8.41 -16.66
C TYR A 310 32.34 7.78 -17.11
N ILE A 311 32.27 6.46 -17.20
CA ILE A 311 31.06 5.74 -17.56
C ILE A 311 30.04 5.84 -16.41
N ASP A 312 30.50 5.75 -15.15
CA ASP A 312 29.63 5.86 -13.98
C ASP A 312 28.99 7.25 -13.86
N LEU A 313 29.61 8.30 -14.41
CA LEU A 313 29.02 9.65 -14.47
C LEU A 313 27.81 9.76 -15.40
N THR A 314 27.61 8.79 -16.28
CA THR A 314 26.42 8.72 -17.15
C THR A 314 25.28 7.94 -16.49
N ASP A 315 25.53 7.25 -15.37
CA ASP A 315 24.53 6.51 -14.62
C ASP A 315 23.88 7.40 -13.55
N THR A 316 22.66 7.85 -13.84
CA THR A 316 21.88 8.71 -12.94
C THR A 316 21.59 8.06 -11.59
N ALA A 317 21.44 6.72 -11.53
CA ALA A 317 21.19 6.00 -10.30
C ALA A 317 22.43 5.97 -9.38
N ILE A 318 23.62 5.89 -9.96
CA ILE A 318 24.88 5.97 -9.21
C ILE A 318 25.03 7.39 -8.63
N LEU A 319 24.90 8.43 -9.45
CA LEU A 319 25.10 9.81 -9.02
C LEU A 319 24.05 10.25 -7.99
N SER A 320 22.78 9.98 -8.22
CA SER A 320 21.74 10.30 -7.25
C SER A 320 21.90 9.51 -5.95
N GLY A 321 22.34 8.24 -6.03
CA GLY A 321 22.66 7.41 -4.88
C GLY A 321 23.84 7.95 -4.06
N LEU A 322 24.88 8.44 -4.70
CA LEU A 322 26.02 9.08 -4.04
C LEU A 322 25.62 10.37 -3.34
N GLN A 323 24.92 11.27 -4.04
CA GLN A 323 24.47 12.55 -3.48
C GLN A 323 23.54 12.35 -2.28
N LYS A 324 22.60 11.43 -2.40
CA LYS A 324 21.58 11.20 -1.36
C LYS A 324 22.12 10.48 -0.13
N ASN A 325 23.02 9.51 -0.32
CA ASN A 325 23.37 8.55 0.74
C ASN A 325 24.83 8.59 1.21
N VAL A 326 25.74 9.19 0.44
CA VAL A 326 27.18 9.15 0.72
C VAL A 326 27.73 10.53 1.03
N TYR A 327 27.42 11.52 0.23
CA TYR A 327 28.01 12.86 0.35
C TYR A 327 27.65 13.57 1.66
N PRO A 328 26.41 13.45 2.23
CA PRO A 328 26.13 13.98 3.55
C PRO A 328 26.99 13.36 4.66
N LEU A 329 27.37 12.09 4.53
CA LEU A 329 28.28 11.43 5.49
C LEU A 329 29.72 11.91 5.30
N TYR A 330 30.12 12.27 4.09
CA TYR A 330 31.42 12.91 3.85
C TYR A 330 31.46 14.37 4.29
N ASP A 331 30.34 15.09 4.26
CA ASP A 331 30.25 16.41 4.89
C ASP A 331 30.48 16.29 6.40
N GLU A 332 29.87 15.32 7.05
CA GLU A 332 30.10 15.04 8.47
C GLU A 332 31.57 14.65 8.77
N LEU A 333 32.18 13.79 7.96
CA LEU A 333 33.58 13.43 8.11
C LEU A 333 34.51 14.64 7.89
N LYS A 334 34.17 15.49 6.91
CA LYS A 334 34.90 16.73 6.64
C LYS A 334 34.83 17.72 7.78
N GLU A 335 33.71 17.84 8.49
CA GLU A 335 33.58 18.66 9.69
C GLU A 335 34.51 18.15 10.82
N LEU A 336 34.63 16.84 10.98
CA LEU A 336 35.46 16.24 12.03
C LEU A 336 36.97 16.24 11.72
N ARG A 337 37.36 15.95 10.47
CA ARG A 337 38.79 15.68 10.08
C ARG A 337 39.25 16.51 8.89
N GLY A 338 38.47 17.47 8.44
CA GLY A 338 38.74 18.23 7.25
C GLY A 338 38.69 17.40 5.96
N LEU A 339 39.02 18.01 4.83
CA LEU A 339 39.01 17.33 3.54
C LEU A 339 40.05 16.20 3.45
N ASN A 340 41.13 16.28 4.22
CA ASN A 340 42.17 15.26 4.28
C ASN A 340 41.63 13.95 4.86
N GLY A 341 40.79 14.01 5.89
CA GLY A 341 40.14 12.81 6.43
C GLY A 341 39.27 12.08 5.41
N VAL A 342 38.59 12.81 4.53
CA VAL A 342 37.87 12.23 3.43
C VAL A 342 38.79 11.54 2.43
N LYS A 343 39.91 12.19 2.06
CA LYS A 343 40.90 11.61 1.14
C LYS A 343 41.56 10.35 1.72
N GLU A 344 41.89 10.34 3.00
CA GLU A 344 42.42 9.17 3.69
C GLU A 344 41.44 8.00 3.67
N HIS A 345 40.16 8.26 3.94
CA HIS A 345 39.13 7.24 3.86
C HIS A 345 38.96 6.70 2.45
N LEU A 346 39.00 7.56 1.43
CA LEU A 346 38.91 7.13 0.02
C LEU A 346 40.13 6.32 -0.42
N ALA A 347 41.35 6.71 0.01
CA ALA A 347 42.57 5.95 -0.23
C ALA A 347 42.50 4.55 0.38
N TYR A 348 42.04 4.47 1.65
CA TYR A 348 41.84 3.19 2.33
C TYR A 348 40.82 2.28 1.58
N ILE A 349 39.73 2.87 1.09
CA ILE A 349 38.72 2.10 0.31
C ILE A 349 39.33 1.60 -0.99
N ARG A 350 40.06 2.45 -1.72
CA ARG A 350 40.74 2.05 -2.95
C ARG A 350 41.67 0.87 -2.73
N ASP A 351 42.47 0.91 -1.67
CA ASP A 351 43.47 -0.13 -1.38
C ASP A 351 42.83 -1.45 -0.92
N LYS A 352 41.58 -1.41 -0.44
CA LYS A 352 40.79 -2.60 -0.05
C LYS A 352 39.81 -3.09 -1.12
N GLN A 353 39.69 -2.39 -2.23
CA GLN A 353 38.75 -2.74 -3.28
C GLN A 353 39.35 -3.87 -4.15
N ASP A 354 38.92 -5.10 -3.91
CA ASP A 354 39.16 -6.21 -4.83
C ASP A 354 38.38 -5.98 -6.13
N ASP A 355 38.91 -6.40 -7.27
CA ASP A 355 38.39 -6.17 -8.64
C ASP A 355 36.93 -6.62 -8.87
N TYR A 356 36.35 -7.33 -7.93
CA TYR A 356 34.99 -7.91 -8.03
C TYR A 356 33.86 -7.05 -7.46
N SER A 357 34.11 -5.93 -6.80
CA SER A 357 33.11 -5.19 -6.02
C SER A 357 32.45 -4.02 -6.76
N LYS A 358 32.66 -3.87 -8.05
CA LYS A 358 32.20 -2.70 -8.84
C LYS A 358 30.67 -2.59 -9.07
N LYS A 359 29.85 -3.52 -8.57
CA LYS A 359 28.41 -3.55 -8.91
C LYS A 359 27.54 -2.45 -8.28
N ASN A 360 27.94 -1.79 -7.21
CA ASN A 360 27.21 -0.64 -6.64
C ASN A 360 28.11 0.19 -5.71
N ILE A 361 28.88 1.08 -6.28
CA ILE A 361 29.85 1.91 -5.56
C ILE A 361 29.18 2.78 -4.47
N ALA A 362 28.00 3.36 -4.72
CA ALA A 362 27.31 4.18 -3.74
C ALA A 362 26.94 3.38 -2.47
N LYS A 363 26.48 2.14 -2.63
CA LYS A 363 26.14 1.25 -1.52
C LYS A 363 27.38 0.80 -0.73
N TYR A 364 28.48 0.56 -1.42
CA TYR A 364 29.74 0.16 -0.80
C TYR A 364 30.32 1.31 0.02
N LEU A 365 30.41 2.51 -0.56
CA LEU A 365 30.88 3.72 0.10
C LEU A 365 30.04 4.08 1.33
N LYS A 366 28.71 4.01 1.20
CA LYS A 366 27.79 4.23 2.32
C LYS A 366 28.12 3.32 3.50
N LYS A 367 28.23 2.02 3.26
CA LYS A 367 28.53 1.05 4.30
C LYS A 367 29.89 1.30 4.96
N SER A 368 30.91 1.64 4.16
CA SER A 368 32.25 1.90 4.67
C SER A 368 32.31 3.15 5.55
N ILE A 369 31.69 4.26 5.11
CA ILE A 369 31.70 5.50 5.87
C ILE A 369 30.85 5.41 7.15
N GLU A 370 29.72 4.70 7.12
CA GLU A 370 28.88 4.43 8.30
C GLU A 370 29.63 3.62 9.36
N GLN A 371 30.60 2.78 8.97
CA GLN A 371 31.47 2.04 9.90
C GLN A 371 32.64 2.90 10.41
N TYR A 372 33.14 3.81 9.60
CA TYR A 372 34.30 4.63 9.93
C TYR A 372 33.97 5.83 10.83
N LEU A 373 32.87 6.52 10.60
CA LEU A 373 32.46 7.70 11.39
C LEU A 373 32.38 7.47 12.89
N PRO A 374 31.82 6.36 13.40
CA PRO A 374 31.81 6.10 14.85
C PRO A 374 33.22 5.94 15.44
N ILE A 375 34.17 5.42 14.67
CA ILE A 375 35.58 5.27 15.12
C ILE A 375 36.22 6.64 15.26
N VAL A 376 36.04 7.50 14.26
CA VAL A 376 36.57 8.88 14.27
C VAL A 376 35.98 9.66 15.45
N LYS A 377 34.68 9.58 15.68
CA LYS A 377 34.01 10.26 16.79
C LYS A 377 34.51 9.81 18.16
N ARG A 378 34.83 8.52 18.35
CA ARG A 378 35.38 8.00 19.60
C ARG A 378 36.80 8.53 19.85
N GLN A 379 37.64 8.58 18.83
CA GLN A 379 39.00 9.10 18.95
C GLN A 379 39.05 10.57 19.34
N ASP A 380 38.05 11.36 18.91
CA ASP A 380 37.97 12.78 19.29
C ASP A 380 37.49 13.00 20.75
N ILE A 381 36.73 12.03 21.31
CA ILE A 381 36.34 12.07 22.73
C ILE A 381 37.50 11.69 23.65
N ASP A 382 38.37 10.78 23.20
CA ASP A 382 39.52 10.31 24.03
C ASP A 382 40.71 11.31 24.02
N HIS A 383 40.71 12.33 23.18
CA HIS A 383 41.73 13.35 23.03
C HIS A 383 41.29 14.78 23.44
N GLY A 384 40.05 14.95 23.87
CA GLY A 384 39.50 16.21 24.44
C GLY A 384 39.34 16.15 25.94
#